data_f2c330ef15c09304cb7a47c7d15410bc
#
_entry.id   f2c330ef15c09304cb7a47c7d15410bc
#
_cell.length_a   1.000
_cell.length_b   1.000
_cell.length_c   1.000
_cell.angle_alpha   90.00
_cell.angle_beta   90.00
_cell.angle_gamma   90.00
#
_symmetry.space_group_name_H-M   'P 1'
#
loop_
_entity.id
_entity.type
_entity.pdbx_description
1 polymer ?
#
loop_
_entity_poly.entity_id
_entity_poly.type
_entity_poly.pdbx_seq_one_letter_code
_entity_poly.pdbx_strand_id
1 'polypeptide(L)'
;MKIISWREFIENEAEKPYFKKLWQKVEHERVSKEIFPVREEIFSCFEKCPLEKTKVVIIGQDPYHGVGQAHGMSFSVKKGVKIPPSLQNIYKELQSDLGIEPADSGFLESWAKQGVLLLNTSFSVEKGKPASHANFGWMEFSEHVLDFLNDCERPLVFILWGAHAQKVGVRITNPKHLKIESVHPSPFSARRGFFGSKPFSKANKFLEQNGETPIDWRVR
;
A
#
# COMPACT_ATOMS: atom_id res chain seq x y z
N MET A 1 -13.54 19.30 -12.44
CA MET A 1 -12.13 19.74 -12.34
C MET A 1 -11.27 18.48 -12.36
N LYS A 2 -10.21 18.39 -13.17
CA LYS A 2 -9.38 17.18 -13.24
C LYS A 2 -8.38 17.23 -12.09
N ILE A 3 -8.44 16.25 -11.16
CA ILE A 3 -7.48 16.14 -10.05
C ILE A 3 -6.10 15.86 -10.64
N ILE A 4 -5.11 16.64 -10.27
CA ILE A 4 -3.75 16.58 -10.82
C ILE A 4 -2.69 16.10 -9.82
N SER A 5 -3.03 15.99 -8.54
CA SER A 5 -2.12 15.53 -7.49
C SER A 5 -2.84 14.83 -6.34
N TRP A 6 -2.10 14.00 -5.60
CA TRP A 6 -2.62 13.41 -4.35
C TRP A 6 -3.00 14.46 -3.30
N ARG A 7 -2.27 15.58 -3.26
CA ARG A 7 -2.58 16.67 -2.35
C ARG A 7 -3.99 17.21 -2.62
N GLU A 8 -4.28 17.54 -3.87
CA GLU A 8 -5.60 18.03 -4.28
C GLU A 8 -6.70 16.98 -4.01
N PHE A 9 -6.40 15.69 -4.28
CA PHE A 9 -7.33 14.60 -3.96
C PHE A 9 -7.67 14.58 -2.46
N ILE A 10 -6.66 14.58 -1.59
CA ILE A 10 -6.82 14.52 -0.14
C ILE A 10 -7.54 15.79 0.39
N GLU A 11 -7.21 16.96 -0.12
CA GLU A 11 -7.89 18.22 0.22
C GLU A 11 -9.39 18.16 -0.12
N ASN A 12 -9.75 17.63 -1.30
CA ASN A 12 -11.14 17.42 -1.69
C ASN A 12 -11.86 16.38 -0.80
N GLU A 13 -11.18 15.29 -0.46
CA GLU A 13 -11.74 14.28 0.47
C GLU A 13 -11.94 14.86 1.88
N ALA A 14 -11.03 15.73 2.34
CA ALA A 14 -11.08 16.36 3.66
C ALA A 14 -12.31 17.26 3.86
N GLU A 15 -12.89 17.77 2.79
CA GLU A 15 -14.14 18.55 2.86
C GLU A 15 -15.39 17.69 3.05
N LYS A 16 -15.32 16.39 2.75
CA LYS A 16 -16.47 15.48 2.84
C LYS A 16 -16.83 15.15 4.30
N PRO A 17 -18.14 15.02 4.62
CA PRO A 17 -18.59 14.76 5.99
C PRO A 17 -18.01 13.49 6.61
N TYR A 18 -17.87 12.41 5.83
CA TYR A 18 -17.31 11.16 6.34
C TYR A 18 -15.86 11.34 6.79
N PHE A 19 -15.06 12.07 6.01
CA PHE A 19 -13.65 12.30 6.31
C PHE A 19 -13.46 13.18 7.55
N LYS A 20 -14.25 14.24 7.67
CA LYS A 20 -14.26 15.11 8.87
C LYS A 20 -14.57 14.27 10.13
N LYS A 21 -15.58 13.39 10.05
CA LYS A 21 -15.95 12.49 11.16
C LYS A 21 -14.86 11.46 11.46
N LEU A 22 -14.27 10.86 10.43
CA LEU A 22 -13.13 9.96 10.53
C LEU A 22 -11.95 10.64 11.24
N TRP A 23 -11.56 11.83 10.75
CA TRP A 23 -10.41 12.54 11.29
C TRP A 23 -10.62 12.93 12.76
N GLN A 24 -11.81 13.43 13.12
CA GLN A 24 -12.17 13.72 14.51
C GLN A 24 -12.01 12.49 15.42
N LYS A 25 -12.43 11.31 14.97
CA LYS A 25 -12.25 10.06 15.76
C LYS A 25 -10.78 9.74 15.98
N VAL A 26 -9.95 9.80 14.92
CA VAL A 26 -8.51 9.53 15.02
C VAL A 26 -7.83 10.52 15.98
N GLU A 27 -8.10 11.81 15.83
CA GLU A 27 -7.53 12.85 16.70
C GLU A 27 -8.00 12.71 18.16
N HIS A 28 -9.27 12.35 18.38
CA HIS A 28 -9.78 12.09 19.73
C HIS A 28 -9.04 10.94 20.41
N GLU A 29 -8.79 9.84 19.67
CA GLU A 29 -8.04 8.71 20.22
C GLU A 29 -6.58 9.06 20.53
N ARG A 30 -5.95 9.91 19.72
CA ARG A 30 -4.57 10.39 19.96
C ARG A 30 -4.40 11.16 21.28
N VAL A 31 -5.45 11.70 21.85
CA VAL A 31 -5.39 12.42 23.14
C VAL A 31 -4.98 11.49 24.29
N SER A 32 -5.39 10.22 24.24
CA SER A 32 -5.23 9.28 25.36
C SER A 32 -4.55 7.96 24.99
N LYS A 33 -4.28 7.74 23.70
CA LYS A 33 -3.73 6.48 23.17
C LYS A 33 -2.55 6.73 22.23
N GLU A 34 -1.65 5.75 22.13
CA GLU A 34 -0.63 5.75 21.08
C GLU A 34 -1.23 5.21 19.78
N ILE A 35 -1.33 6.09 18.78
CA ILE A 35 -1.85 5.77 17.45
C ILE A 35 -0.73 5.84 16.43
N PHE A 36 -0.59 4.79 15.62
CA PHE A 36 0.43 4.70 14.57
C PHE A 36 -0.17 4.78 13.17
N PRO A 37 0.58 5.31 12.21
CA PRO A 37 1.83 6.07 12.37
C PRO A 37 1.58 7.42 13.09
N VAL A 38 2.64 8.19 13.33
CA VAL A 38 2.49 9.60 13.79
C VAL A 38 1.69 10.38 12.75
N ARG A 39 1.10 11.48 13.20
CA ARG A 39 0.14 12.26 12.39
C ARG A 39 0.71 12.68 11.03
N GLU A 40 1.94 13.13 11.03
CA GLU A 40 2.67 13.65 9.87
C GLU A 40 2.98 12.56 8.83
N GLU A 41 2.98 11.28 9.25
CA GLU A 41 3.31 10.14 8.40
C GLU A 41 2.07 9.40 7.84
N ILE A 42 0.84 9.79 8.22
CA ILE A 42 -0.38 9.07 7.83
C ILE A 42 -0.48 8.92 6.31
N PHE A 43 -0.15 9.96 5.56
CA PHE A 43 -0.26 10.01 4.10
C PHE A 43 1.08 9.87 3.37
N SER A 44 2.13 9.36 4.03
CA SER A 44 3.46 9.23 3.42
C SER A 44 3.46 8.41 2.12
N CYS A 45 2.58 7.43 1.96
CA CYS A 45 2.50 6.67 0.70
C CYS A 45 2.19 7.56 -0.51
N PHE A 46 1.38 8.59 -0.34
CA PHE A 46 1.04 9.56 -1.39
C PHE A 46 2.15 10.59 -1.62
N GLU A 47 2.83 11.02 -0.55
CA GLU A 47 3.94 11.95 -0.64
C GLU A 47 5.16 11.33 -1.34
N LYS A 48 5.44 10.05 -1.04
CA LYS A 48 6.60 9.33 -1.59
C LYS A 48 6.36 8.75 -2.98
N CYS A 49 5.10 8.58 -3.37
CA CYS A 49 4.68 8.11 -4.68
C CYS A 49 3.73 9.12 -5.33
N PRO A 50 4.25 10.17 -6.00
CA PRO A 50 3.41 11.17 -6.66
C PRO A 50 2.45 10.55 -7.68
N LEU A 51 1.26 11.13 -7.83
CA LEU A 51 0.19 10.60 -8.67
C LEU A 51 0.63 10.35 -10.11
N GLU A 52 1.34 11.30 -10.68
CA GLU A 52 1.85 11.23 -12.06
C GLU A 52 2.90 10.13 -12.27
N LYS A 53 3.53 9.66 -11.20
CA LYS A 53 4.52 8.56 -11.21
C LYS A 53 3.92 7.22 -10.85
N THR A 54 2.70 7.16 -10.30
CA THR A 54 2.10 5.91 -9.84
C THR A 54 1.94 4.93 -11.00
N LYS A 55 2.55 3.76 -10.90
CA LYS A 55 2.53 2.67 -11.91
C LYS A 55 2.03 1.36 -11.32
N VAL A 56 2.38 1.09 -10.05
CA VAL A 56 2.01 -0.12 -9.34
C VAL A 56 1.34 0.27 -8.02
N VAL A 57 0.27 -0.42 -7.65
CA VAL A 57 -0.41 -0.25 -6.37
C VAL A 57 -0.36 -1.57 -5.61
N ILE A 58 0.23 -1.57 -4.42
CA ILE A 58 0.24 -2.73 -3.52
C ILE A 58 -0.67 -2.42 -2.35
N ILE A 59 -1.72 -3.24 -2.16
CA ILE A 59 -2.74 -3.00 -1.15
C ILE A 59 -2.44 -3.79 0.12
N GLY A 60 -2.21 -3.07 1.23
CA GLY A 60 -2.16 -3.59 2.59
C GLY A 60 -3.48 -3.37 3.33
N GLN A 61 -3.59 -3.89 4.54
CA GLN A 61 -4.79 -3.76 5.38
C GLN A 61 -4.68 -2.55 6.32
N ASP A 62 -3.83 -2.61 7.31
CA ASP A 62 -3.61 -1.59 8.32
C ASP A 62 -2.11 -1.42 8.62
N PRO A 63 -1.72 -0.31 9.26
CA PRO A 63 -0.32 -0.10 9.63
C PRO A 63 0.16 -1.13 10.65
N TYR A 64 1.46 -1.38 10.73
CA TYR A 64 2.05 -2.11 11.83
C TYR A 64 1.74 -1.42 13.15
N HIS A 65 1.33 -2.19 14.16
CA HIS A 65 0.89 -1.68 15.46
C HIS A 65 1.99 -1.68 16.55
N GLY A 66 3.21 -2.05 16.21
CA GLY A 66 4.38 -1.98 17.09
C GLY A 66 5.04 -0.60 17.06
N VAL A 67 5.67 -0.25 18.20
CA VAL A 67 6.38 1.03 18.34
C VAL A 67 7.46 1.17 17.27
N GLY A 68 7.49 2.33 16.60
CA GLY A 68 8.53 2.67 15.64
C GLY A 68 8.45 1.94 14.29
N GLN A 69 7.45 1.08 14.06
CA GLN A 69 7.32 0.30 12.83
C GLN A 69 6.68 1.09 11.69
N ALA A 70 5.43 1.51 11.89
CA ALA A 70 4.63 2.15 10.84
C ALA A 70 5.11 3.56 10.51
N HIS A 71 5.06 3.90 9.22
CA HIS A 71 5.40 5.23 8.69
C HIS A 71 4.56 5.60 7.45
N GLY A 72 3.32 5.09 7.36
CA GLY A 72 2.35 5.47 6.33
C GLY A 72 2.49 4.75 4.99
N MET A 73 3.31 3.70 4.89
CA MET A 73 3.44 2.87 3.69
C MET A 73 3.18 1.39 4.02
N SER A 74 2.31 0.72 3.27
CA SER A 74 1.99 -0.69 3.48
C SER A 74 3.22 -1.60 3.35
N PHE A 75 3.30 -2.65 4.18
CA PHE A 75 4.41 -3.62 4.26
C PHE A 75 5.77 -3.04 4.66
N SER A 76 5.96 -1.72 4.62
CA SER A 76 7.22 -1.05 4.95
C SER A 76 7.35 -0.76 6.44
N VAL A 77 8.57 -0.81 6.96
CA VAL A 77 8.93 -0.38 8.31
C VAL A 77 10.04 0.66 8.27
N LYS A 78 10.19 1.44 9.34
CA LYS A 78 11.27 2.44 9.45
C LYS A 78 12.65 1.77 9.40
N LYS A 79 13.67 2.54 9.00
CA LYS A 79 15.08 2.09 9.00
C LYS A 79 15.49 1.61 10.39
N GLY A 80 16.27 0.52 10.44
CA GLY A 80 16.74 -0.08 11.69
C GLY A 80 15.71 -0.95 12.42
N VAL A 81 14.46 -1.02 11.94
CA VAL A 81 13.44 -1.91 12.49
C VAL A 81 13.59 -3.30 11.90
N LYS A 82 13.45 -4.33 12.75
CA LYS A 82 13.46 -5.73 12.32
C LYS A 82 12.42 -5.97 11.22
N ILE A 83 12.85 -6.59 10.13
CA ILE A 83 11.99 -6.90 8.98
C ILE A 83 10.83 -7.82 9.42
N PRO A 84 9.56 -7.40 9.22
CA PRO A 84 8.40 -8.20 9.60
C PRO A 84 8.30 -9.52 8.79
N PRO A 85 7.68 -10.57 9.35
CA PRO A 85 7.61 -11.87 8.69
C PRO A 85 6.98 -11.86 7.31
N SER A 86 5.95 -11.05 7.07
CA SER A 86 5.35 -10.92 5.73
C SER A 86 6.33 -10.31 4.73
N LEU A 87 7.09 -9.29 5.13
CA LEU A 87 8.08 -8.67 4.26
C LEU A 87 9.28 -9.59 4.00
N GLN A 88 9.68 -10.41 4.98
CA GLN A 88 10.68 -11.47 4.72
C GLN A 88 10.23 -12.44 3.64
N ASN A 89 8.96 -12.81 3.63
CA ASN A 89 8.40 -13.68 2.59
C ASN A 89 8.30 -12.97 1.24
N ILE A 90 7.97 -11.66 1.23
CA ILE A 90 8.03 -10.82 0.02
C ILE A 90 9.44 -10.84 -0.58
N TYR A 91 10.49 -10.71 0.24
CA TYR A 91 11.88 -10.77 -0.23
C TYR A 91 12.28 -12.16 -0.75
N LYS A 92 11.81 -13.25 -0.12
CA LYS A 92 12.03 -14.60 -0.63
C LYS A 92 11.40 -14.82 -2.01
N GLU A 93 10.17 -14.30 -2.19
CA GLU A 93 9.51 -14.37 -3.50
C GLU A 93 10.24 -13.49 -4.51
N LEU A 94 10.71 -12.32 -4.13
CA LEU A 94 11.49 -11.42 -4.97
C LEU A 94 12.80 -12.09 -5.46
N GLN A 95 13.50 -12.80 -4.57
CA GLN A 95 14.68 -13.58 -4.92
C GLN A 95 14.34 -14.72 -5.89
N SER A 96 13.25 -15.45 -5.64
CA SER A 96 12.80 -16.55 -6.51
C SER A 96 12.33 -16.07 -7.88
N ASP A 97 11.67 -14.91 -7.95
CA ASP A 97 11.07 -14.35 -9.17
C ASP A 97 12.09 -13.63 -10.05
N LEU A 98 12.97 -12.82 -9.45
CA LEU A 98 13.90 -11.92 -10.17
C LEU A 98 15.39 -12.13 -9.84
N GLY A 99 15.73 -13.06 -8.94
CA GLY A 99 17.12 -13.28 -8.51
C GLY A 99 17.69 -12.12 -7.66
N ILE A 100 16.84 -11.26 -7.10
CA ILE A 100 17.25 -10.15 -6.25
C ILE A 100 17.44 -10.64 -4.82
N GLU A 101 18.66 -10.51 -4.29
CA GLU A 101 18.96 -10.91 -2.92
C GLU A 101 18.12 -10.16 -1.88
N PRO A 102 17.67 -10.84 -0.81
CA PRO A 102 16.93 -10.21 0.27
C PRO A 102 17.70 -9.03 0.87
N ALA A 103 17.02 -7.91 1.04
CA ALA A 103 17.60 -6.73 1.67
C ALA A 103 17.68 -6.90 3.19
N ASP A 104 18.58 -6.18 3.81
CA ASP A 104 18.75 -6.06 5.27
C ASP A 104 17.85 -4.98 5.90
N SER A 105 17.21 -4.17 5.08
CA SER A 105 16.27 -3.10 5.47
C SER A 105 14.85 -3.42 5.05
N GLY A 106 13.87 -3.08 5.90
CA GLY A 106 12.43 -3.12 5.57
C GLY A 106 11.86 -1.80 5.10
N PHE A 107 12.70 -0.81 4.77
CA PHE A 107 12.28 0.54 4.38
C PHE A 107 12.11 0.63 2.86
N LEU A 108 10.86 0.57 2.38
CA LEU A 108 10.52 0.42 0.96
C LEU A 108 10.36 1.75 0.19
N GLU A 109 10.90 2.86 0.70
CA GLU A 109 10.79 4.17 0.03
C GLU A 109 11.39 4.17 -1.39
N SER A 110 12.41 3.35 -1.65
CA SER A 110 12.99 3.19 -2.98
C SER A 110 11.99 2.67 -4.02
N TRP A 111 11.03 1.84 -3.60
CA TRP A 111 9.92 1.40 -4.45
C TRP A 111 8.92 2.54 -4.70
N ALA A 112 8.53 3.25 -3.62
CA ALA A 112 7.58 4.36 -3.72
C ALA A 112 8.07 5.46 -4.68
N LYS A 113 9.34 5.84 -4.59
CA LYS A 113 9.97 6.84 -5.48
C LYS A 113 9.94 6.46 -6.97
N GLN A 114 9.83 5.17 -7.28
CA GLN A 114 9.73 4.66 -8.65
C GLN A 114 8.29 4.53 -9.15
N GLY A 115 7.30 4.83 -8.31
CA GLY A 115 5.89 4.77 -8.66
C GLY A 115 5.13 3.56 -8.10
N VAL A 116 5.64 2.94 -7.03
CA VAL A 116 4.90 1.91 -6.30
C VAL A 116 4.14 2.55 -5.14
N LEU A 117 2.83 2.70 -5.29
CA LEU A 117 1.95 3.18 -4.21
C LEU A 117 1.71 2.05 -3.20
N LEU A 118 2.32 2.16 -2.03
CA LEU A 118 2.19 1.23 -0.92
C LEU A 118 1.00 1.63 -0.04
N LEU A 119 -0.20 1.26 -0.46
CA LEU A 119 -1.48 1.73 0.08
C LEU A 119 -2.02 0.79 1.16
N ASN A 120 -2.35 1.29 2.34
CA ASN A 120 -3.19 0.58 3.30
C ASN A 120 -4.66 0.97 3.12
N THR A 121 -5.58 0.08 3.49
CA THR A 121 -7.02 0.38 3.52
C THR A 121 -7.47 1.03 4.83
N SER A 122 -6.67 0.93 5.89
CA SER A 122 -6.76 1.73 7.10
C SER A 122 -5.42 2.47 7.29
N PHE A 123 -5.47 3.77 7.54
CA PHE A 123 -4.25 4.60 7.62
C PHE A 123 -3.78 4.84 9.05
N SER A 124 -4.50 4.31 10.03
CA SER A 124 -4.12 4.43 11.43
C SER A 124 -4.53 3.18 12.24
N VAL A 125 -3.83 2.94 13.35
CA VAL A 125 -4.05 1.80 14.24
C VAL A 125 -3.64 2.16 15.67
N GLU A 126 -4.33 1.65 16.68
CA GLU A 126 -3.93 1.77 18.09
C GLU A 126 -2.77 0.80 18.37
N LYS A 127 -1.77 1.25 19.14
CA LYS A 127 -0.64 0.43 19.59
C LYS A 127 -1.10 -0.93 20.12
N GLY A 128 -0.52 -2.00 19.60
CA GLY A 128 -0.77 -3.37 20.04
C GLY A 128 -2.13 -3.95 19.63
N LYS A 129 -3.00 -3.19 18.93
CA LYS A 129 -4.35 -3.62 18.58
C LYS A 129 -4.59 -3.59 17.06
N PRO A 130 -4.22 -4.65 16.34
CA PRO A 130 -4.46 -4.72 14.89
C PRO A 130 -5.94 -4.53 14.57
N ALA A 131 -6.21 -3.87 13.45
CA ALA A 131 -7.54 -3.54 12.95
C ALA A 131 -8.42 -2.65 13.88
N SER A 132 -7.85 -2.03 14.91
CA SER A 132 -8.60 -1.18 15.86
C SER A 132 -9.35 -0.02 15.20
N HIS A 133 -8.86 0.50 14.09
CA HIS A 133 -9.48 1.60 13.34
C HIS A 133 -10.23 1.17 12.06
N ALA A 134 -10.46 -0.13 11.89
CA ALA A 134 -11.14 -0.66 10.68
C ALA A 134 -12.54 -0.02 10.44
N ASN A 135 -13.25 0.35 11.52
CA ASN A 135 -14.59 0.95 11.47
C ASN A 135 -14.60 2.48 11.61
N PHE A 136 -13.46 3.16 11.45
CA PHE A 136 -13.38 4.62 11.61
C PHE A 136 -13.85 5.39 10.37
N GLY A 137 -13.79 4.76 9.19
CA GLY A 137 -14.13 5.36 7.89
C GLY A 137 -12.97 5.35 6.88
N TRP A 138 -11.80 4.81 7.26
CA TRP A 138 -10.65 4.71 6.36
C TRP A 138 -10.96 3.89 5.10
N MET A 139 -11.82 2.89 5.21
CA MET A 139 -12.22 2.06 4.07
C MET A 139 -12.87 2.91 2.98
N GLU A 140 -13.79 3.82 3.34
CA GLU A 140 -14.45 4.73 2.38
C GLU A 140 -13.43 5.62 1.66
N PHE A 141 -12.45 6.17 2.39
CA PHE A 141 -11.36 6.93 1.79
C PHE A 141 -10.55 6.07 0.80
N SER A 142 -10.18 4.85 1.20
CA SER A 142 -9.41 3.93 0.35
C SER A 142 -10.18 3.51 -0.89
N GLU A 143 -11.49 3.31 -0.77
CA GLU A 143 -12.37 3.02 -1.90
C GLU A 143 -12.40 4.18 -2.90
N HIS A 144 -12.48 5.43 -2.43
CA HIS A 144 -12.39 6.60 -3.31
C HIS A 144 -11.02 6.71 -4.01
N VAL A 145 -9.93 6.39 -3.30
CA VAL A 145 -8.59 6.31 -3.93
C VAL A 145 -8.57 5.28 -5.05
N LEU A 146 -9.15 4.09 -4.81
CA LEU A 146 -9.17 3.02 -5.81
C LEU A 146 -10.09 3.33 -6.98
N ASP A 147 -11.25 3.93 -6.75
CA ASP A 147 -12.15 4.39 -7.81
C ASP A 147 -11.45 5.44 -8.69
N PHE A 148 -10.77 6.40 -8.06
CA PHE A 148 -10.00 7.41 -8.77
C PHE A 148 -8.87 6.80 -9.63
N LEU A 149 -8.15 5.79 -9.10
CA LEU A 149 -7.12 5.08 -9.84
C LEU A 149 -7.70 4.18 -10.94
N ASN A 150 -8.88 3.59 -10.72
CA ASN A 150 -9.59 2.80 -11.74
C ASN A 150 -9.96 3.64 -12.96
N ASP A 151 -10.22 4.92 -12.76
CA ASP A 151 -10.59 5.86 -13.84
C ASP A 151 -9.36 6.45 -14.56
N CYS A 152 -8.13 6.10 -14.14
CA CYS A 152 -6.93 6.56 -14.81
C CYS A 152 -6.84 5.99 -16.24
N GLU A 153 -6.55 6.86 -17.21
CA GLU A 153 -6.31 6.46 -18.59
C GLU A 153 -5.02 5.69 -18.80
N ARG A 154 -4.01 5.95 -17.95
CA ARG A 154 -2.73 5.26 -17.97
C ARG A 154 -2.89 3.85 -17.37
N PRO A 155 -2.34 2.79 -18.01
CA PRO A 155 -2.33 1.45 -17.47
C PRO A 155 -1.61 1.37 -16.11
N LEU A 156 -2.24 0.74 -15.13
CA LEU A 156 -1.70 0.53 -13.80
C LEU A 156 -1.67 -0.97 -13.47
N VAL A 157 -0.78 -1.35 -12.55
CA VAL A 157 -0.73 -2.69 -11.98
C VAL A 157 -1.24 -2.66 -10.54
N PHE A 158 -2.19 -3.52 -10.21
CA PHE A 158 -2.68 -3.71 -8.84
C PHE A 158 -2.23 -5.08 -8.32
N ILE A 159 -1.42 -5.08 -7.28
CA ILE A 159 -0.96 -6.29 -6.61
C ILE A 159 -1.83 -6.51 -5.37
N LEU A 160 -2.62 -7.58 -5.39
CA LEU A 160 -3.69 -7.89 -4.43
C LEU A 160 -3.35 -9.16 -3.66
N TRP A 161 -2.62 -9.00 -2.56
CA TRP A 161 -2.20 -10.11 -1.71
C TRP A 161 -3.20 -10.42 -0.60
N GLY A 162 -3.88 -11.56 -0.73
CA GLY A 162 -4.84 -12.08 0.25
C GLY A 162 -6.27 -11.60 0.04
N ALA A 163 -7.20 -12.27 0.71
CA ALA A 163 -8.63 -12.07 0.54
C ALA A 163 -9.10 -10.63 0.79
N HIS A 164 -8.48 -9.92 1.75
CA HIS A 164 -8.81 -8.53 2.03
C HIS A 164 -8.51 -7.62 0.83
N ALA A 165 -7.27 -7.67 0.30
CA ALA A 165 -6.86 -6.87 -0.85
C ALA A 165 -7.67 -7.22 -2.11
N GLN A 166 -7.95 -8.51 -2.33
CA GLN A 166 -8.77 -8.98 -3.45
C GLN A 166 -10.20 -8.47 -3.37
N LYS A 167 -10.82 -8.51 -2.16
CA LYS A 167 -12.16 -7.98 -1.93
C LYS A 167 -12.25 -6.49 -2.27
N VAL A 168 -11.28 -5.71 -1.86
CA VAL A 168 -11.22 -4.27 -2.17
C VAL A 168 -10.91 -4.05 -3.65
N GLY A 169 -10.04 -4.86 -4.23
CA GLY A 169 -9.65 -4.84 -5.64
C GLY A 169 -10.75 -5.23 -6.65
N VAL A 170 -11.91 -5.71 -6.19
CA VAL A 170 -13.10 -5.92 -7.06
C VAL A 170 -13.53 -4.61 -7.73
N ARG A 171 -13.27 -3.46 -7.11
CA ARG A 171 -13.56 -2.12 -7.64
C ARG A 171 -12.74 -1.78 -8.89
N ILE A 172 -11.60 -2.43 -9.09
CA ILE A 172 -10.76 -2.22 -10.28
C ILE A 172 -11.34 -3.02 -11.43
N THR A 173 -12.12 -2.34 -12.25
CA THR A 173 -12.88 -2.93 -13.38
C THR A 173 -12.37 -2.47 -14.75
N ASN A 174 -11.55 -1.42 -14.81
CA ASN A 174 -11.02 -0.90 -16.06
C ASN A 174 -10.05 -1.93 -16.69
N PRO A 175 -10.34 -2.43 -17.90
CA PRO A 175 -9.56 -3.48 -18.57
C PRO A 175 -8.14 -3.04 -18.97
N LYS A 176 -7.84 -1.74 -18.91
CA LYS A 176 -6.48 -1.23 -19.13
C LYS A 176 -5.51 -1.61 -17.99
N HIS A 177 -6.04 -1.92 -16.80
CA HIS A 177 -5.24 -2.25 -15.64
C HIS A 177 -4.99 -3.74 -15.50
N LEU A 178 -3.83 -4.09 -14.95
CA LEU A 178 -3.50 -5.47 -14.59
C LEU A 178 -3.76 -5.70 -13.10
N LYS A 179 -4.53 -6.74 -12.77
CA LYS A 179 -4.62 -7.27 -11.40
C LYS A 179 -3.75 -8.52 -11.27
N ILE A 180 -2.87 -8.53 -10.25
CA ILE A 180 -2.04 -9.68 -9.89
C ILE A 180 -2.48 -10.15 -8.52
N GLU A 181 -3.12 -11.29 -8.47
CA GLU A 181 -3.72 -11.84 -7.26
C GLU A 181 -2.95 -13.06 -6.75
N SER A 182 -2.79 -13.16 -5.42
CA SER A 182 -2.31 -14.36 -4.73
C SER A 182 -2.80 -14.37 -3.29
N VAL A 183 -2.50 -15.43 -2.55
CA VAL A 183 -2.69 -15.45 -1.09
C VAL A 183 -1.75 -14.44 -0.43
N HIS A 184 -2.04 -14.06 0.82
CA HIS A 184 -1.23 -13.08 1.56
C HIS A 184 0.18 -13.62 1.88
N PRO A 185 1.23 -12.78 1.87
CA PRO A 185 2.62 -13.18 2.17
C PRO A 185 2.89 -13.55 3.64
N SER A 186 1.89 -13.52 4.51
CA SER A 186 2.09 -13.91 5.91
C SER A 186 2.56 -15.37 6.05
N PRO A 187 3.32 -15.69 7.12
CA PRO A 187 3.75 -17.08 7.37
C PRO A 187 2.60 -18.09 7.39
N PHE A 188 1.39 -17.66 7.76
CA PHE A 188 0.20 -18.52 7.81
C PHE A 188 -0.35 -18.92 6.44
N SER A 189 -0.01 -18.20 5.37
CA SER A 189 -0.59 -18.39 4.04
C SER A 189 0.42 -18.50 2.90
N ALA A 190 1.64 -17.99 3.05
CA ALA A 190 2.59 -17.84 1.95
C ALA A 190 2.87 -19.15 1.18
N ARG A 191 2.93 -20.29 1.88
CA ARG A 191 3.13 -21.62 1.26
C ARG A 191 1.93 -22.12 0.46
N ARG A 192 0.77 -21.47 0.56
CA ARG A 192 -0.47 -21.88 -0.11
C ARG A 192 -0.71 -21.15 -1.43
N GLY A 193 0.35 -20.56 -2.03
CA GLY A 193 0.28 -19.94 -3.35
C GLY A 193 0.75 -18.47 -3.44
N PHE A 194 1.42 -17.94 -2.40
CA PHE A 194 2.17 -16.69 -2.53
C PHE A 194 3.54 -16.97 -3.17
N PHE A 195 4.28 -17.97 -2.66
CA PHE A 195 5.53 -18.39 -3.27
C PHE A 195 5.28 -19.00 -4.64
N GLY A 196 6.01 -18.52 -5.64
CA GLY A 196 5.86 -18.88 -7.05
C GLY A 196 4.78 -18.11 -7.80
N SER A 197 4.11 -17.13 -7.15
CA SER A 197 3.11 -16.27 -7.81
C SER A 197 3.73 -15.26 -8.79
N LYS A 198 5.04 -14.97 -8.65
CA LYS A 198 5.85 -14.12 -9.55
C LYS A 198 5.22 -12.74 -9.80
N PRO A 199 4.86 -11.98 -8.76
CA PRO A 199 4.17 -10.71 -8.94
C PRO A 199 5.07 -9.63 -9.53
N PHE A 200 6.37 -9.68 -9.25
CA PHE A 200 7.33 -8.63 -9.62
C PHE A 200 7.67 -8.68 -11.11
N SER A 201 7.99 -9.86 -11.63
CA SER A 201 8.26 -10.06 -13.07
C SER A 201 7.01 -9.83 -13.91
N LYS A 202 5.83 -10.26 -13.43
CA LYS A 202 4.54 -9.99 -14.10
C LYS A 202 4.25 -8.49 -14.16
N ALA A 203 4.46 -7.76 -13.08
CA ALA A 203 4.29 -6.31 -13.04
C ALA A 203 5.22 -5.62 -14.03
N ASN A 204 6.52 -5.94 -14.00
CA ASN A 204 7.50 -5.34 -14.90
C ASN A 204 7.21 -5.65 -16.37
N LYS A 205 6.86 -6.90 -16.69
CA LYS A 205 6.47 -7.28 -18.06
C LYS A 205 5.29 -6.46 -18.56
N PHE A 206 4.26 -6.25 -17.73
CA PHE A 206 3.11 -5.43 -18.11
C PHE A 206 3.50 -3.97 -18.31
N LEU A 207 4.33 -3.39 -17.44
CA LEU A 207 4.82 -2.02 -17.57
C LEU A 207 5.58 -1.84 -18.89
N GLU A 208 6.52 -2.72 -19.21
CA GLU A 208 7.29 -2.69 -20.46
C GLU A 208 6.40 -2.80 -21.70
N GLN A 209 5.39 -3.68 -21.68
CA GLN A 209 4.42 -3.85 -22.77
C GLN A 209 3.58 -2.59 -23.03
N ASN A 210 3.45 -1.73 -22.01
CA ASN A 210 2.72 -0.45 -22.10
C ASN A 210 3.66 0.77 -22.22
N GLY A 211 4.95 0.57 -22.51
CA GLY A 211 5.91 1.65 -22.72
C GLY A 211 6.37 2.35 -21.43
N GLU A 212 6.07 1.76 -20.27
CA GLU A 212 6.50 2.27 -18.97
C GLU A 212 7.82 1.64 -18.52
N THR A 213 8.62 2.42 -17.81
CA THR A 213 9.86 1.91 -17.20
C THR A 213 9.54 0.88 -16.12
N PRO A 214 10.16 -0.31 -16.15
CA PRO A 214 10.00 -1.32 -15.10
C PRO A 214 10.49 -0.81 -13.73
N ILE A 215 10.02 -1.44 -12.66
CA ILE A 215 10.44 -1.16 -11.30
C ILE A 215 11.75 -1.91 -11.00
N ASP A 216 12.74 -1.21 -10.49
CA ASP A 216 13.88 -1.84 -9.80
C ASP A 216 13.44 -2.21 -8.38
N TRP A 217 13.14 -3.47 -8.18
CA TRP A 217 12.63 -3.98 -6.90
C TRP A 217 13.70 -4.12 -5.81
N ARG A 218 14.97 -3.78 -6.07
CA ARG A 218 16.00 -3.75 -5.03
C ARG A 218 15.68 -2.67 -4.00
N VAL A 219 15.77 -3.02 -2.74
CA VAL A 219 15.62 -2.06 -1.62
C VAL A 219 16.95 -1.36 -1.38
N ARG A 220 16.95 -0.03 -1.34
CA ARG A 220 18.14 0.81 -1.19
C ARG A 220 17.97 1.81 -0.06
#